data_dfd6f28fd9174e08383067a5fe3b3a58
#
_entry.id   dfd6f28fd9174e08383067a5fe3b3a58
#
_cell.length_a   1.000
_cell.length_b   1.000
_cell.length_c   1.000
_cell.angle_alpha   90.00
_cell.angle_beta   90.00
_cell.angle_gamma   90.00
#
_symmetry.space_group_name_H-M   'P 1'
#
loop_
_entity.id
_entity.type
_entity.pdbx_description
1 polymer ?
#
loop_
_entity_poly.entity_id
_entity_poly.type
_entity_poly.pdbx_seq_one_letter_code
_entity_poly.pdbx_strand_id
1 'polypeptide(L)'
;MKKRVFSLVLALLVCAVLIPAPEAHAASNTINVYNWGQYISDGTDGYIDINAAFEEATGIHVNYMTFDSNETMYTKLKTGGSSYDVIIPSDYMIGRLIDEGLLLPLNFDNIPNYQYMDAAYKNTAYDPDNLYSVPYTWGTV
;
A
#
# COMPACT_ATOMS: atom_id res chain seq x y z
N MET A 1 61.67 9.81 0.89
CA MET A 1 60.51 9.48 0.05
C MET A 1 59.65 8.35 0.60
N LYS A 2 60.20 7.25 1.15
CA LYS A 2 59.41 6.10 1.68
C LYS A 2 58.47 6.44 2.85
N LYS A 3 58.86 7.36 3.77
CA LYS A 3 58.01 7.75 4.93
C LYS A 3 56.77 8.59 4.55
N ARG A 4 56.85 9.40 3.48
CA ARG A 4 55.71 10.21 3.00
C ARG A 4 54.67 9.40 2.26
N VAL A 5 55.09 8.36 1.55
CA VAL A 5 54.19 7.43 0.84
C VAL A 5 53.41 6.58 1.84
N PHE A 6 54.03 6.12 2.93
CA PHE A 6 53.37 5.34 3.97
C PHE A 6 52.32 6.17 4.73
N SER A 7 52.59 7.46 4.98
CA SER A 7 51.61 8.35 5.60
C SER A 7 50.41 8.65 4.72
N LEU A 8 50.58 8.75 3.40
CA LEU A 8 49.51 8.97 2.45
C LEU A 8 48.61 7.73 2.29
N VAL A 9 49.20 6.54 2.30
CA VAL A 9 48.42 5.26 2.21
C VAL A 9 47.64 5.04 3.50
N LEU A 10 48.20 5.38 4.68
CA LEU A 10 47.48 5.27 5.96
C LEU A 10 46.32 6.28 6.05
N ALA A 11 46.49 7.51 5.52
CA ALA A 11 45.42 8.50 5.45
C ALA A 11 44.28 8.09 4.51
N LEU A 12 44.57 7.45 3.38
CA LEU A 12 43.59 6.91 2.46
C LEU A 12 42.83 5.72 3.06
N LEU A 13 43.48 4.87 3.87
CA LEU A 13 42.83 3.74 4.56
C LEU A 13 41.88 4.21 5.65
N VAL A 14 42.20 5.30 6.36
CA VAL A 14 41.35 5.87 7.41
C VAL A 14 40.13 6.58 6.83
N CYS A 15 40.23 7.21 5.64
CA CYS A 15 39.08 7.82 4.97
C CYS A 15 38.08 6.79 4.40
N ALA A 16 38.48 5.55 4.11
CA ALA A 16 37.59 4.50 3.60
C ALA A 16 36.66 3.92 4.68
N VAL A 17 36.94 4.17 5.98
CA VAL A 17 36.12 3.63 7.11
C VAL A 17 34.98 4.57 7.51
N LEU A 18 34.92 5.80 6.96
CA LEU A 18 33.93 6.82 7.32
C LEU A 18 32.79 6.98 6.29
N ILE A 19 32.62 6.02 5.37
CA ILE A 19 31.40 5.99 4.54
C ILE A 19 30.31 5.41 5.45
N PRO A 20 29.30 6.20 5.87
CA PRO A 20 28.18 5.64 6.58
C PRO A 20 27.56 4.57 5.68
N ALA A 21 27.44 3.34 6.20
CA ALA A 21 26.67 2.32 5.53
C ALA A 21 25.28 2.91 5.23
N PRO A 22 24.72 2.72 4.04
CA PRO A 22 23.35 3.13 3.80
C PRO A 22 22.51 2.48 4.88
N GLU A 23 21.85 3.30 5.71
CA GLU A 23 20.85 2.79 6.64
C GLU A 23 19.83 2.06 5.78
N ALA A 24 19.81 0.73 5.89
CA ALA A 24 18.73 -0.04 5.38
C ALA A 24 17.50 0.44 6.14
N HIS A 25 16.69 1.29 5.52
CA HIS A 25 15.36 1.58 6.02
C HIS A 25 14.68 0.23 6.15
N ALA A 26 14.52 -0.24 7.40
CA ALA A 26 13.68 -1.38 7.66
C ALA A 26 12.33 -1.05 7.02
N ALA A 27 11.89 -1.85 6.07
CA ALA A 27 10.58 -1.71 5.47
C ALA A 27 9.58 -1.63 6.63
N SER A 28 8.79 -0.57 6.67
CA SER A 28 7.75 -0.44 7.68
C SER A 28 6.81 -1.63 7.53
N ASN A 29 6.73 -2.49 8.56
CA ASN A 29 5.76 -3.58 8.59
C ASN A 29 4.35 -3.05 8.89
N THR A 30 4.00 -1.91 8.32
CA THR A 30 2.71 -1.25 8.54
C THR A 30 2.14 -0.80 7.20
N ILE A 31 0.88 -1.12 6.97
CA ILE A 31 0.10 -0.62 5.83
C ILE A 31 -1.03 0.28 6.31
N ASN A 32 -1.31 1.33 5.54
CA ASN A 32 -2.38 2.28 5.78
C ASN A 32 -3.56 1.92 4.87
N VAL A 33 -4.67 1.49 5.48
CA VAL A 33 -5.89 1.09 4.77
C VAL A 33 -6.99 2.11 5.02
N TYR A 34 -7.67 2.56 3.96
CA TYR A 34 -8.76 3.52 4.04
C TYR A 34 -10.02 2.95 3.40
N ASN A 35 -11.02 2.65 4.22
CA ASN A 35 -12.21 1.89 3.83
C ASN A 35 -13.49 2.53 4.39
N TRP A 36 -14.63 1.99 4.00
CA TRP A 36 -15.94 2.30 4.59
C TRP A 36 -16.02 1.78 6.01
N GLY A 37 -16.79 2.49 6.86
CA GLY A 37 -16.87 2.20 8.30
C GLY A 37 -17.42 0.82 8.68
N GLN A 38 -18.14 0.15 7.79
CA GLN A 38 -18.82 -1.12 8.07
C GLN A 38 -18.47 -2.25 7.09
N TYR A 39 -17.36 -2.13 6.38
CA TYR A 39 -16.98 -3.11 5.33
C TYR A 39 -15.99 -4.16 5.81
N ILE A 40 -15.67 -4.20 7.10
CA ILE A 40 -14.80 -5.19 7.69
C ILE A 40 -15.31 -5.57 9.09
N SER A 41 -15.09 -6.81 9.48
CA SER A 41 -15.36 -7.26 10.85
C SER A 41 -14.21 -6.83 11.77
N ASP A 42 -14.55 -6.19 12.88
CA ASP A 42 -13.62 -5.59 13.84
C ASP A 42 -13.56 -6.33 15.19
N GLY A 43 -14.11 -7.53 15.26
CA GLY A 43 -14.15 -8.34 16.48
C GLY A 43 -15.33 -8.03 17.41
N THR A 44 -16.20 -7.09 17.06
CA THR A 44 -17.42 -6.82 17.84
C THR A 44 -18.48 -7.91 17.61
N ASP A 45 -19.45 -8.02 18.53
CA ASP A 45 -20.58 -8.95 18.46
C ASP A 45 -20.19 -10.44 18.29
N GLY A 46 -18.98 -10.82 18.71
CA GLY A 46 -18.46 -12.19 18.59
C GLY A 46 -17.94 -12.58 17.22
N TYR A 47 -17.80 -11.63 16.30
CA TYR A 47 -17.16 -11.82 15.02
C TYR A 47 -15.63 -11.77 15.14
N ILE A 48 -14.95 -12.27 14.11
CA ILE A 48 -13.49 -12.23 14.02
C ILE A 48 -13.01 -10.81 13.76
N ASP A 49 -11.94 -10.38 14.43
CA ASP A 49 -11.21 -9.17 14.04
C ASP A 49 -10.28 -9.50 12.86
N ILE A 50 -10.65 -9.05 11.67
CA ILE A 50 -9.93 -9.36 10.43
C ILE A 50 -8.55 -8.68 10.40
N ASN A 51 -8.43 -7.46 10.91
CA ASN A 51 -7.14 -6.76 10.95
C ASN A 51 -6.17 -7.47 11.90
N ALA A 52 -6.63 -7.85 13.09
CA ALA A 52 -5.81 -8.60 14.04
C ALA A 52 -5.41 -9.98 13.50
N ALA A 53 -6.34 -10.69 12.84
CA ALA A 53 -6.04 -11.99 12.23
C ALA A 53 -5.04 -11.85 11.06
N PHE A 54 -5.12 -10.79 10.27
CA PHE A 54 -4.15 -10.50 9.21
C PHE A 54 -2.77 -10.21 9.79
N GLU A 55 -2.70 -9.38 10.84
CA GLU A 55 -1.45 -9.05 11.53
C GLU A 55 -0.81 -10.32 12.15
N GLU A 56 -1.60 -11.16 12.79
CA GLU A 56 -1.12 -12.45 13.35
C GLU A 56 -0.54 -13.35 12.23
N ALA A 57 -1.22 -13.43 11.08
CA ALA A 57 -0.81 -14.30 9.99
C ALA A 57 0.41 -13.80 9.21
N THR A 58 0.61 -12.47 9.13
CA THR A 58 1.60 -11.85 8.22
C THR A 58 2.72 -11.09 8.92
N GLY A 59 2.53 -10.68 10.17
CA GLY A 59 3.40 -9.77 10.88
C GLY A 59 3.32 -8.31 10.35
N ILE A 60 2.31 -8.00 9.52
CA ILE A 60 2.09 -6.65 8.96
C ILE A 60 0.99 -5.97 9.76
N HIS A 61 1.32 -4.87 10.42
CA HIS A 61 0.35 -4.06 11.15
C HIS A 61 -0.57 -3.29 10.19
N VAL A 62 -1.87 -3.26 10.46
CA VAL A 62 -2.86 -2.51 9.67
C VAL A 62 -3.29 -1.25 10.41
N ASN A 63 -2.84 -0.09 9.91
CA ASN A 63 -3.37 1.19 10.33
C ASN A 63 -4.68 1.46 9.57
N TYR A 64 -5.80 1.10 10.18
CA TYR A 64 -7.11 1.12 9.54
C TYR A 64 -7.85 2.42 9.80
N MET A 65 -8.26 3.09 8.74
CA MET A 65 -9.02 4.35 8.79
C MET A 65 -10.31 4.22 7.99
N THR A 66 -11.32 4.98 8.36
CA THR A 66 -12.63 4.94 7.70
C THR A 66 -13.02 6.29 7.10
N PHE A 67 -13.90 6.22 6.09
CA PHE A 67 -14.55 7.38 5.49
C PHE A 67 -16.05 7.13 5.33
N ASP A 68 -16.81 8.22 5.23
CA ASP A 68 -18.27 8.20 5.14
C ASP A 68 -18.77 8.42 3.70
N SER A 69 -17.92 8.97 2.82
CA SER A 69 -18.27 9.18 1.42
C SER A 69 -17.03 9.15 0.51
N ASN A 70 -17.23 8.77 -0.75
CA ASN A 70 -16.17 8.81 -1.76
C ASN A 70 -15.58 10.21 -1.91
N GLU A 71 -16.38 11.25 -1.81
CA GLU A 71 -15.98 12.65 -1.96
C GLU A 71 -15.07 13.10 -0.83
N THR A 72 -15.39 12.69 0.41
CA THR A 72 -14.54 12.97 1.59
C THR A 72 -13.19 12.26 1.44
N MET A 73 -13.21 10.98 1.08
CA MET A 73 -12.01 10.19 0.81
C MET A 73 -11.15 10.84 -0.30
N TYR A 74 -11.78 11.17 -1.44
CA TYR A 74 -11.11 11.82 -2.56
C TYR A 74 -10.46 13.15 -2.18
N THR A 75 -11.19 14.00 -1.46
CA THR A 75 -10.68 15.30 -0.98
C THR A 75 -9.43 15.11 -0.13
N LYS A 76 -9.46 14.13 0.75
CA LYS A 76 -8.32 13.81 1.63
C LYS A 76 -7.10 13.31 0.84
N LEU A 77 -7.29 12.49 -0.18
CA LEU A 77 -6.22 12.07 -1.08
C LEU A 77 -5.61 13.26 -1.83
N LYS A 78 -6.44 14.14 -2.36
CA LYS A 78 -5.99 15.33 -3.14
C LYS A 78 -5.24 16.36 -2.30
N THR A 79 -5.58 16.53 -1.04
CA THR A 79 -4.90 17.47 -0.15
C THR A 79 -3.51 17.01 0.29
N GLY A 80 -3.14 15.75 0.03
CA GLY A 80 -1.76 15.25 0.17
C GLY A 80 -1.26 15.12 1.61
N GLY A 81 -2.14 15.21 2.60
CA GLY A 81 -1.77 15.12 4.02
C GLY A 81 -1.62 13.70 4.57
N SER A 82 -1.90 12.67 3.76
CA SER A 82 -1.87 11.27 4.18
C SER A 82 -1.45 10.38 3.00
N SER A 83 -0.65 9.36 3.31
CA SER A 83 -0.30 8.30 2.37
C SER A 83 -1.11 7.06 2.72
N TYR A 84 -1.80 6.50 1.75
CA TYR A 84 -2.54 5.25 1.88
C TYR A 84 -1.95 4.21 0.94
N ASP A 85 -1.83 2.98 1.44
CA ASP A 85 -1.34 1.85 0.65
C ASP A 85 -2.50 1.13 -0.05
N VAL A 86 -3.67 1.12 0.61
CA VAL A 86 -4.90 0.51 0.09
C VAL A 86 -6.10 1.42 0.37
N ILE A 87 -6.93 1.64 -0.64
CA ILE A 87 -8.20 2.36 -0.54
C ILE A 87 -9.32 1.51 -1.12
N ILE A 88 -10.53 1.57 -0.55
CA ILE A 88 -11.69 0.77 -1.00
C ILE A 88 -12.86 1.70 -1.36
N PRO A 89 -12.81 2.45 -2.46
CA PRO A 89 -13.91 3.31 -2.92
C PRO A 89 -14.91 2.55 -3.79
N SER A 90 -15.99 3.23 -4.18
CA SER A 90 -16.91 2.73 -5.19
C SER A 90 -16.30 2.78 -6.61
N ASP A 91 -16.86 2.01 -7.51
CA ASP A 91 -16.43 1.82 -8.90
C ASP A 91 -16.21 3.14 -9.68
N TYR A 92 -17.19 4.05 -9.66
CA TYR A 92 -17.08 5.34 -10.35
C TYR A 92 -15.90 6.18 -9.84
N MET A 93 -15.58 6.05 -8.55
CA MET A 93 -14.46 6.76 -7.96
C MET A 93 -13.12 6.13 -8.35
N ILE A 94 -13.06 4.80 -8.52
CA ILE A 94 -11.88 4.13 -9.10
C ILE A 94 -11.59 4.72 -10.49
N GLY A 95 -12.58 4.79 -11.38
CA GLY A 95 -12.40 5.37 -12.71
C GLY A 95 -11.84 6.80 -12.64
N ARG A 96 -12.39 7.63 -11.76
CA ARG A 96 -11.90 8.99 -11.55
C ARG A 96 -10.45 9.04 -11.05
N LEU A 97 -10.09 8.19 -10.10
CA LEU A 97 -8.74 8.15 -9.55
C LEU A 97 -7.72 7.65 -10.59
N ILE A 98 -8.11 6.74 -11.49
CA ILE A 98 -7.31 6.30 -12.63
C ILE A 98 -7.08 7.48 -13.59
N ASP A 99 -8.14 8.16 -14.01
CA ASP A 99 -8.08 9.30 -14.95
C ASP A 99 -7.19 10.43 -14.42
N GLU A 100 -7.14 10.60 -13.10
CA GLU A 100 -6.33 11.62 -12.44
C GLU A 100 -4.91 11.15 -12.07
N GLY A 101 -4.55 9.89 -12.37
CA GLY A 101 -3.22 9.31 -12.09
C GLY A 101 -2.91 9.18 -10.59
N LEU A 102 -3.92 8.95 -9.76
CA LEU A 102 -3.79 8.86 -8.31
C LEU A 102 -3.62 7.42 -7.79
N LEU A 103 -3.71 6.43 -8.67
CA LEU A 103 -3.51 5.02 -8.34
C LEU A 103 -2.22 4.50 -8.97
N LEU A 104 -1.58 3.56 -8.28
CA LEU A 104 -0.48 2.79 -8.81
C LEU A 104 -1.00 1.48 -9.42
N PRO A 105 -0.42 1.00 -10.54
CA PRO A 105 -0.78 -0.28 -11.10
C PRO A 105 -0.44 -1.42 -10.15
N LEU A 106 -1.31 -2.42 -10.10
CA LEU A 106 -1.14 -3.63 -9.31
C LEU A 106 -0.22 -4.63 -10.02
N ASN A 107 0.59 -5.34 -9.25
CA ASN A 107 1.29 -6.52 -9.76
C ASN A 107 0.46 -7.77 -9.45
N PHE A 108 -0.28 -8.27 -10.44
CA PHE A 108 -1.16 -9.43 -10.29
C PHE A 108 -0.42 -10.76 -10.07
N ASP A 109 0.89 -10.83 -10.33
CA ASP A 109 1.70 -12.01 -9.95
C ASP A 109 1.72 -12.19 -8.42
N ASN A 110 1.55 -11.10 -7.67
CA ASN A 110 1.46 -11.12 -6.21
C ASN A 110 0.03 -11.36 -5.70
N ILE A 111 -0.97 -11.50 -6.59
CA ILE A 111 -2.38 -11.71 -6.25
C ILE A 111 -2.90 -13.01 -6.89
N PRO A 112 -2.35 -14.17 -6.53
CA PRO A 112 -2.65 -15.45 -7.21
C PRO A 112 -4.14 -15.84 -7.12
N ASN A 113 -4.84 -15.40 -6.05
CA ASN A 113 -6.25 -15.68 -5.87
C ASN A 113 -7.17 -14.91 -6.82
N TYR A 114 -6.64 -13.90 -7.55
CA TYR A 114 -7.43 -13.20 -8.57
C TYR A 114 -7.96 -14.13 -9.68
N GLN A 115 -7.28 -15.25 -9.91
CA GLN A 115 -7.74 -16.27 -10.86
C GLN A 115 -9.15 -16.80 -10.53
N TYR A 116 -9.54 -16.83 -9.26
CA TYR A 116 -10.84 -17.31 -8.79
C TYR A 116 -11.95 -16.25 -8.84
N MET A 117 -11.61 -15.02 -9.20
CA MET A 117 -12.60 -13.96 -9.38
C MET A 117 -13.51 -14.30 -10.55
N ASP A 118 -14.83 -14.14 -10.37
CA ASP A 118 -15.80 -14.33 -11.44
C ASP A 118 -15.53 -13.38 -12.62
N ALA A 119 -15.68 -13.89 -13.83
CA ALA A 119 -15.45 -13.15 -15.05
C ALA A 119 -16.34 -11.90 -15.18
N ALA A 120 -17.52 -11.90 -14.56
CA ALA A 120 -18.44 -10.77 -14.55
C ALA A 120 -17.86 -9.51 -13.84
N TYR A 121 -16.88 -9.71 -12.96
CA TYR A 121 -16.22 -8.63 -12.21
C TYR A 121 -14.82 -8.30 -12.72
N LYS A 122 -14.42 -8.86 -13.85
CA LYS A 122 -13.16 -8.56 -14.52
C LYS A 122 -13.40 -7.64 -15.72
N ASN A 123 -12.38 -6.86 -16.08
CA ASN A 123 -12.43 -5.95 -17.23
C ASN A 123 -13.65 -5.01 -17.18
N THR A 124 -13.91 -4.45 -16.02
CA THR A 124 -15.04 -3.55 -15.80
C THR A 124 -14.83 -2.21 -16.52
N ALA A 125 -15.92 -1.48 -16.78
CA ALA A 125 -15.84 -0.22 -17.52
C ALA A 125 -14.95 0.84 -16.85
N TYR A 126 -14.77 0.77 -15.54
CA TYR A 126 -13.93 1.69 -14.78
C TYR A 126 -12.45 1.28 -14.72
N ASP A 127 -12.11 0.04 -14.98
CA ASP A 127 -10.73 -0.49 -15.04
C ASP A 127 -10.68 -1.61 -16.11
N PRO A 128 -10.78 -1.26 -17.41
CA PRO A 128 -10.99 -2.22 -18.49
C PRO A 128 -9.82 -3.19 -18.70
N ASP A 129 -8.63 -2.77 -18.30
CA ASP A 129 -7.40 -3.57 -18.42
C ASP A 129 -7.04 -4.31 -17.13
N ASN A 130 -7.87 -4.20 -16.07
CA ASN A 130 -7.61 -4.73 -14.72
C ASN A 130 -6.21 -4.38 -14.20
N LEU A 131 -5.82 -3.11 -14.29
CA LEU A 131 -4.49 -2.69 -13.89
C LEU A 131 -4.43 -2.12 -12.46
N TYR A 132 -5.54 -1.59 -11.94
CA TYR A 132 -5.53 -0.75 -10.75
C TYR A 132 -6.39 -1.25 -9.60
N SER A 133 -7.32 -2.18 -9.87
CA SER A 133 -8.31 -2.56 -8.87
C SER A 133 -8.58 -4.06 -8.79
N VAL A 134 -9.00 -4.49 -7.59
CA VAL A 134 -9.54 -5.82 -7.32
C VAL A 134 -10.92 -5.62 -6.71
N PRO A 135 -12.00 -6.24 -7.26
CA PRO A 135 -13.32 -6.16 -6.68
C PRO A 135 -13.36 -6.70 -5.25
N TYR A 136 -13.91 -5.91 -4.33
CA TYR A 136 -14.01 -6.26 -2.91
C TYR A 136 -15.39 -6.80 -2.54
N THR A 137 -16.43 -6.05 -2.89
CA THR A 137 -17.84 -6.45 -2.67
C THR A 137 -18.74 -5.76 -3.67
N TRP A 138 -19.96 -6.23 -3.81
CA TRP A 138 -20.99 -5.62 -4.65
C TRP A 138 -22.31 -5.56 -3.90
N GLY A 139 -23.20 -4.66 -4.31
CA GLY A 139 -24.53 -4.52 -3.76
C GLY A 139 -25.49 -3.93 -4.80
N THR A 140 -26.78 -4.08 -4.56
CA THR A 140 -27.85 -3.42 -5.32
C THR A 140 -28.39 -2.23 -4.53
N VAL A 141 -28.71 -1.17 -5.21
CA VAL A 141 -29.39 0.04 -4.68
C VAL A 141 -30.80 0.10 -5.23
#